data_dd3f4cb23e0d4f548dc3c6c27f192c93
#
_entry.id   dd3f4cb23e0d4f548dc3c6c27f192c93
#
_cell.length_a   1.000
_cell.length_b   1.000
_cell.length_c   1.000
_cell.angle_alpha   90.00
_cell.angle_beta   90.00
_cell.angle_gamma   90.00
#
_symmetry.space_group_name_H-M   'P 1'
#
loop_
_entity.id
_entity.type
_entity.pdbx_description
1 polymer ?
#
loop_
_entity_poly.entity_id
_entity_poly.type
_entity_poly.pdbx_seq_one_letter_code
_entity_poly.pdbx_strand_id
1 'polypeptide(L)'
;MRLEEHIADTLKEWELKLGRIDGGIRLYYPCDSIREYLGQAYTVAQGEDLAECVRQYLQAEAAYLGPVKTEYHEGRIAVQIPEEGCQYVAEQMEYSELLVRLLACLKEGSLEKIRNLFETYAGEQGGQVCEDREEDMGCVLYFDREEVDPYVYCFDADDFGVTYHRFARVDYEKLTQ
;
A
#
# COMPACT_ATOMS: atom_id res chain seq x y z
N MET A 1 10.83 -0.84 -1.18
CA MET A 1 9.84 0.25 -0.98
C MET A 1 10.10 0.95 0.35
N ARG A 2 10.04 2.28 0.41
CA ARG A 2 10.23 3.09 1.61
C ARG A 2 8.88 3.45 2.26
N LEU A 3 8.89 3.83 3.54
CA LEU A 3 7.66 4.11 4.30
C LEU A 3 6.83 5.24 3.66
N GLU A 4 7.47 6.34 3.29
CA GLU A 4 6.80 7.50 2.69
C GLU A 4 6.21 7.19 1.31
N GLU A 5 6.84 6.34 0.54
CA GLU A 5 6.31 5.85 -0.74
C GLU A 5 5.04 5.03 -0.51
N HIS A 6 5.10 4.09 0.45
CA HIS A 6 3.93 3.27 0.81
C HIS A 6 2.77 4.11 1.35
N ILE A 7 3.05 5.13 2.17
CA ILE A 7 2.03 6.07 2.65
C ILE A 7 1.38 6.81 1.48
N ALA A 8 2.18 7.38 0.57
CA ALA A 8 1.68 8.11 -0.59
C ALA A 8 0.81 7.22 -1.49
N ASP A 9 1.25 6.00 -1.77
CA ASP A 9 0.49 5.02 -2.55
C ASP A 9 -0.83 4.62 -1.88
N THR A 10 -0.83 4.50 -0.56
CA THR A 10 -2.04 4.19 0.21
C THR A 10 -3.03 5.35 0.14
N LEU A 11 -2.58 6.60 0.29
CA LEU A 11 -3.42 7.79 0.17
C LEU A 11 -4.03 7.89 -1.23
N LYS A 12 -3.23 7.65 -2.28
CA LYS A 12 -3.69 7.64 -3.67
C LYS A 12 -4.76 6.58 -3.93
N GLU A 13 -4.54 5.37 -3.43
CA GLU A 13 -5.52 4.29 -3.56
C GLU A 13 -6.86 4.65 -2.89
N TRP A 14 -6.81 5.19 -1.68
CA TRP A 14 -8.00 5.58 -0.96
C TRP A 14 -8.75 6.71 -1.65
N GLU A 15 -8.04 7.68 -2.20
CA GLU A 15 -8.65 8.75 -2.99
C GLU A 15 -9.35 8.23 -4.25
N LEU A 16 -8.73 7.30 -4.96
CA LEU A 16 -9.35 6.63 -6.12
C LEU A 16 -10.62 5.84 -5.76
N LYS A 17 -10.63 5.21 -4.58
CA LYS A 17 -11.75 4.38 -4.12
C LYS A 17 -12.88 5.19 -3.50
N LEU A 18 -12.56 6.20 -2.71
CA LEU A 18 -13.49 6.90 -1.83
C LEU A 18 -13.70 8.37 -2.20
N GLY A 19 -12.86 8.92 -3.07
CA GLY A 19 -12.81 10.32 -3.38
C GLY A 19 -11.91 11.09 -2.40
N ARG A 20 -12.06 12.42 -2.37
CA ARG A 20 -11.21 13.32 -1.58
C ARG A 20 -11.22 12.95 -0.09
N ILE A 21 -10.05 12.94 0.51
CA ILE A 21 -9.86 12.72 1.95
C ILE A 21 -9.94 14.07 2.67
N ASP A 22 -11.05 14.31 3.35
CA ASP A 22 -11.26 15.52 4.15
C ASP A 22 -10.89 15.26 5.61
N GLY A 23 -10.25 16.24 6.26
CA GLY A 23 -9.91 16.20 7.69
C GLY A 23 -8.71 15.33 8.06
N GLY A 24 -7.95 14.86 7.07
CA GLY A 24 -6.78 14.00 7.28
C GLY A 24 -7.14 12.54 7.51
N ILE A 25 -6.10 11.71 7.79
CA ILE A 25 -6.26 10.28 7.92
C ILE A 25 -5.34 9.70 9.00
N ARG A 26 -5.74 8.57 9.58
CA ARG A 26 -4.93 7.79 10.51
C ARG A 26 -4.69 6.39 9.93
N LEU A 27 -3.43 6.07 9.65
CA LEU A 27 -2.98 4.78 9.18
C LEU A 27 -2.35 3.99 10.33
N TYR A 28 -2.50 2.66 10.33
CA TYR A 28 -1.96 1.79 11.36
C TYR A 28 -1.02 0.76 10.71
N TYR A 29 0.21 0.70 11.20
CA TYR A 29 1.23 -0.21 10.72
C TYR A 29 1.70 -1.12 11.86
N PRO A 30 1.83 -2.44 11.66
CA PRO A 30 2.53 -3.32 12.59
C PRO A 30 3.96 -2.81 12.84
N CYS A 31 4.43 -2.91 14.08
CA CYS A 31 5.79 -2.46 14.41
C CYS A 31 6.87 -3.17 13.58
N ASP A 32 6.66 -4.45 13.26
CA ASP A 32 7.62 -5.22 12.47
C ASP A 32 7.66 -4.74 11.01
N SER A 33 6.53 -4.36 10.42
CA SER A 33 6.49 -3.76 9.09
C SER A 33 7.20 -2.40 9.07
N ILE A 34 6.94 -1.56 10.07
CA ILE A 34 7.64 -0.27 10.21
C ILE A 34 9.16 -0.44 10.25
N ARG A 35 9.68 -1.41 11.02
CA ARG A 35 11.12 -1.65 11.10
C ARG A 35 11.73 -1.99 9.76
N GLU A 36 11.03 -2.74 8.94
CA GLU A 36 11.49 -3.10 7.60
C GLU A 36 11.47 -1.89 6.65
N TYR A 37 10.40 -1.09 6.68
CA TYR A 37 10.32 0.14 5.89
C TYR A 37 11.40 1.16 6.25
N LEU A 38 11.72 1.29 7.54
CA LEU A 38 12.76 2.22 8.03
C LEU A 38 14.18 1.66 7.84
N GLY A 39 14.31 0.34 7.65
CA GLY A 39 15.59 -0.35 7.50
C GLY A 39 16.35 -0.59 8.81
N GLN A 40 17.55 -1.18 8.69
CA GLN A 40 18.31 -1.72 9.82
C GLN A 40 18.67 -0.71 10.90
N ALA A 41 18.77 0.57 10.58
CA ALA A 41 19.13 1.61 11.55
C ALA A 41 18.12 1.74 12.70
N TYR A 42 16.89 1.28 12.52
CA TYR A 42 15.78 1.44 13.48
C TYR A 42 15.28 0.13 14.08
N THR A 43 15.98 -0.98 13.85
CA THR A 43 15.52 -2.33 14.26
C THR A 43 15.42 -2.52 15.76
N VAL A 44 16.17 -1.74 16.56
CA VAL A 44 16.18 -1.85 18.02
C VAL A 44 15.13 -1.00 18.74
N ALA A 45 14.53 -0.01 18.04
CA ALA A 45 13.53 0.84 18.64
C ALA A 45 12.21 0.07 18.86
N GLN A 46 11.52 0.34 19.98
CA GLN A 46 10.28 -0.31 20.37
C GLN A 46 9.29 0.70 20.95
N GLY A 47 8.00 0.37 20.86
CA GLY A 47 6.94 1.16 21.48
C GLY A 47 6.96 2.63 21.05
N GLU A 48 6.94 3.52 22.04
CA GLU A 48 6.96 4.97 21.82
C GLU A 48 8.26 5.48 21.16
N ASP A 49 9.39 4.83 21.44
CA ASP A 49 10.66 5.18 20.79
C ASP A 49 10.59 4.91 19.27
N LEU A 50 9.93 3.81 18.87
CA LEU A 50 9.73 3.53 17.45
C LEU A 50 8.76 4.54 16.81
N ALA A 51 7.70 4.94 17.51
CA ALA A 51 6.79 5.98 17.05
C ALA A 51 7.51 7.30 16.82
N GLU A 52 8.39 7.71 17.74
CA GLU A 52 9.21 8.91 17.59
C GLU A 52 10.20 8.80 16.42
N CYS A 53 10.82 7.63 16.21
CA CYS A 53 11.67 7.37 15.05
C CYS A 53 10.90 7.55 13.73
N VAL A 54 9.68 7.01 13.65
CA VAL A 54 8.81 7.18 12.47
C VAL A 54 8.51 8.66 12.23
N ARG A 55 8.17 9.41 13.28
CA ARG A 55 7.89 10.84 13.18
C ARG A 55 9.08 11.63 12.62
N GLN A 56 10.28 11.37 13.17
CA GLN A 56 11.51 12.03 12.72
C GLN A 56 11.86 11.64 11.28
N TYR A 57 11.72 10.38 10.93
CA TYR A 57 11.92 9.89 9.57
C TYR A 57 11.00 10.61 8.59
N LEU A 58 9.68 10.62 8.85
CA LEU A 58 8.72 11.28 7.95
C LEU A 58 8.93 12.79 7.88
N GLN A 59 9.38 13.43 8.95
CA GLN A 59 9.72 14.84 8.93
C GLN A 59 10.94 15.14 8.03
N ALA A 60 11.90 14.21 7.96
CA ALA A 60 13.09 14.35 7.13
C ALA A 60 12.83 14.00 5.67
N GLU A 61 12.17 12.85 5.40
CA GLU A 61 12.04 12.27 4.07
C GLU A 61 10.73 12.64 3.36
N ALA A 62 9.69 13.00 4.12
CA ALA A 62 8.34 13.26 3.63
C ALA A 62 7.73 14.54 4.21
N ALA A 63 8.48 15.62 4.27
CA ALA A 63 8.00 16.92 4.81
C ALA A 63 6.71 17.43 4.11
N TYR A 64 6.43 16.98 2.89
CA TYR A 64 5.21 17.29 2.15
C TYR A 64 3.94 16.74 2.80
N LEU A 65 4.05 15.72 3.67
CA LEU A 65 2.92 15.19 4.45
C LEU A 65 2.47 16.14 5.58
N GLY A 66 3.18 17.26 5.80
CA GLY A 66 2.88 18.22 6.87
C GLY A 66 3.28 17.71 8.26
N PRO A 67 2.69 18.26 9.34
CA PRO A 67 3.01 17.89 10.71
C PRO A 67 2.36 16.55 11.11
N VAL A 68 2.95 15.46 10.64
CA VAL A 68 2.51 14.10 10.97
C VAL A 68 2.64 13.85 12.47
N LYS A 69 1.63 13.21 13.07
CA LYS A 69 1.68 12.70 14.45
C LYS A 69 1.77 11.19 14.42
N THR A 70 2.53 10.64 15.37
CA THR A 70 2.72 9.20 15.51
C THR A 70 2.48 8.79 16.96
N GLU A 71 1.86 7.64 17.16
CA GLU A 71 1.55 7.09 18.47
C GLU A 71 1.73 5.57 18.43
N TYR A 72 2.28 5.00 19.48
CA TYR A 72 2.30 3.55 19.67
C TYR A 72 0.96 3.07 20.25
N HIS A 73 0.41 2.01 19.68
CA HIS A 73 -0.83 1.41 20.16
C HIS A 73 -0.83 -0.09 19.94
N GLU A 74 -0.72 -0.86 21.01
CA GLU A 74 -0.87 -2.33 21.01
C GLU A 74 -0.11 -3.07 19.89
N GLY A 75 1.19 -2.81 19.76
CA GLY A 75 2.03 -3.47 18.74
C GLY A 75 1.99 -2.83 17.36
N ARG A 76 1.30 -1.70 17.23
CA ARG A 76 1.18 -0.93 15.97
C ARG A 76 1.64 0.51 16.18
N ILE A 77 2.09 1.12 15.11
CA ILE A 77 2.31 2.56 15.03
C ILE A 77 1.15 3.19 14.27
N ALA A 78 0.44 4.09 14.92
CA ALA A 78 -0.55 4.94 14.28
C ALA A 78 0.18 6.17 13.69
N VAL A 79 -0.03 6.42 12.41
CA VAL A 79 0.50 7.57 11.68
C VAL A 79 -0.67 8.44 11.27
N GLN A 80 -0.81 9.61 11.88
CA GLN A 80 -1.85 10.57 11.58
C GLN A 80 -1.31 11.63 10.62
N ILE A 81 -1.85 11.65 9.41
CA ILE A 81 -1.49 12.58 8.33
C ILE A 81 -2.57 13.67 8.31
N PRO A 82 -2.20 14.94 8.39
CA PRO A 82 -3.16 16.03 8.34
C PRO A 82 -3.74 16.21 6.92
N GLU A 83 -4.82 16.96 6.84
CA GLU A 83 -5.54 17.20 5.57
C GLU A 83 -4.63 17.80 4.49
N GLU A 84 -3.77 18.74 4.85
CA GLU A 84 -2.82 19.35 3.91
C GLU A 84 -1.87 18.34 3.27
N GLY A 85 -1.42 17.32 4.02
CA GLY A 85 -0.60 16.23 3.50
C GLY A 85 -1.36 15.33 2.53
N CYS A 86 -2.61 14.99 2.86
CA CYS A 86 -3.48 14.24 1.96
C CYS A 86 -3.74 15.02 0.65
N GLN A 87 -4.02 16.32 0.74
CA GLN A 87 -4.24 17.18 -0.42
C GLN A 87 -2.98 17.29 -1.29
N TYR A 88 -1.80 17.45 -0.67
CA TYR A 88 -0.55 17.50 -1.44
C TYR A 88 -0.35 16.24 -2.27
N VAL A 89 -0.52 15.06 -1.65
CA VAL A 89 -0.39 13.77 -2.35
C VAL A 89 -1.40 13.68 -3.50
N ALA A 90 -2.66 14.07 -3.27
CA ALA A 90 -3.71 14.07 -4.26
C ALA A 90 -3.40 14.93 -5.48
N GLU A 91 -2.91 16.14 -5.26
CA GLU A 91 -2.73 17.16 -6.29
C GLU A 91 -1.37 17.09 -6.99
N GLN A 92 -0.32 16.62 -6.30
CA GLN A 92 1.07 16.73 -6.76
C GLN A 92 1.68 15.39 -7.16
N MET A 93 1.08 14.26 -6.78
CA MET A 93 1.61 12.93 -7.09
C MET A 93 0.79 12.21 -8.16
N GLU A 94 1.46 11.48 -9.03
CA GLU A 94 0.79 10.67 -10.06
C GLU A 94 0.12 9.44 -9.47
N TYR A 95 -0.98 9.02 -10.07
CA TYR A 95 -1.63 7.74 -9.73
C TYR A 95 -0.93 6.58 -10.42
N SER A 96 -0.87 5.43 -9.74
CA SER A 96 -0.48 4.18 -10.40
C SER A 96 -1.42 3.87 -11.56
N GLU A 97 -0.87 3.73 -12.76
CA GLU A 97 -1.63 3.40 -13.96
C GLU A 97 -2.30 2.02 -13.83
N LEU A 98 -1.58 1.05 -13.26
CA LEU A 98 -2.14 -0.27 -12.96
C LEU A 98 -3.37 -0.15 -12.06
N LEU A 99 -3.27 0.64 -10.99
CA LEU A 99 -4.36 0.79 -10.02
C LEU A 99 -5.60 1.45 -10.64
N VAL A 100 -5.41 2.47 -11.47
CA VAL A 100 -6.51 3.11 -12.21
C VAL A 100 -7.19 2.12 -13.16
N ARG A 101 -6.42 1.35 -13.92
CA ARG A 101 -6.94 0.30 -14.81
C ARG A 101 -7.64 -0.82 -14.03
N LEU A 102 -7.07 -1.23 -12.89
CA LEU A 102 -7.64 -2.26 -12.01
C LEU A 102 -9.01 -1.84 -11.46
N LEU A 103 -9.13 -0.63 -10.93
CA LEU A 103 -10.40 -0.13 -10.38
C LEU A 103 -11.49 -0.02 -11.47
N ALA A 104 -11.12 0.27 -12.71
CA ALA A 104 -12.05 0.23 -13.84
C ALA A 104 -12.47 -1.22 -14.16
N CYS A 105 -11.51 -2.16 -14.16
CA CYS A 105 -11.75 -3.57 -14.48
C CYS A 105 -12.60 -4.27 -13.40
N LEU A 106 -12.44 -3.93 -12.12
CA LEU A 106 -13.23 -4.49 -11.00
C LEU A 106 -14.73 -4.27 -11.16
N LYS A 107 -15.16 -3.18 -11.80
CA LYS A 107 -16.58 -2.90 -12.08
C LYS A 107 -17.22 -3.94 -13.00
N GLU A 108 -16.45 -4.68 -13.73
CA GLU A 108 -16.91 -5.74 -14.62
C GLU A 108 -17.02 -7.11 -13.91
N GLY A 109 -16.48 -7.24 -12.69
CA GLY A 109 -16.64 -8.40 -11.82
C GLY A 109 -16.02 -9.71 -12.35
N SER A 110 -14.97 -9.66 -13.17
CA SER A 110 -14.36 -10.84 -13.78
C SER A 110 -12.88 -11.00 -13.42
N LEU A 111 -12.54 -12.08 -12.72
CA LEU A 111 -11.15 -12.46 -12.44
C LEU A 111 -10.34 -12.71 -13.71
N GLU A 112 -10.94 -13.25 -14.76
CA GLU A 112 -10.25 -13.47 -16.04
C GLU A 112 -9.81 -12.14 -16.66
N LYS A 113 -10.67 -11.12 -16.63
CA LYS A 113 -10.30 -9.78 -17.13
C LYS A 113 -9.22 -9.13 -16.29
N ILE A 114 -9.22 -9.35 -14.98
CA ILE A 114 -8.17 -8.87 -14.08
C ILE A 114 -6.84 -9.56 -14.40
N ARG A 115 -6.81 -10.89 -14.59
CA ARG A 115 -5.58 -11.59 -15.02
C ARG A 115 -5.07 -11.04 -16.35
N ASN A 116 -5.93 -10.88 -17.34
CA ASN A 116 -5.56 -10.32 -18.64
C ASN A 116 -5.01 -8.88 -18.52
N LEU A 117 -5.55 -8.07 -17.61
CA LEU A 117 -5.02 -6.74 -17.32
C LEU A 117 -3.59 -6.83 -16.77
N PHE A 118 -3.36 -7.70 -15.78
CA PHE A 118 -2.02 -7.88 -15.18
C PHE A 118 -1.01 -8.39 -16.21
N GLU A 119 -1.37 -9.38 -17.02
CA GLU A 119 -0.50 -9.92 -18.08
C GLU A 119 -0.16 -8.85 -19.14
N THR A 120 -1.15 -8.07 -19.54
CA THR A 120 -0.95 -6.97 -20.50
C THR A 120 -0.02 -5.91 -19.92
N TYR A 121 -0.27 -5.48 -18.69
CA TYR A 121 0.54 -4.47 -18.01
C TYR A 121 1.98 -4.98 -17.79
N ALA A 122 2.16 -6.23 -17.36
CA ALA A 122 3.48 -6.84 -17.24
C ALA A 122 4.26 -6.82 -18.57
N GLY A 123 3.59 -7.18 -19.67
CA GLY A 123 4.18 -7.14 -21.01
C GLY A 123 4.60 -5.74 -21.44
N GLU A 124 3.77 -4.72 -21.16
CA GLU A 124 4.08 -3.30 -21.42
C GLU A 124 5.31 -2.82 -20.64
N GLN A 125 5.49 -3.31 -19.40
CA GLN A 125 6.60 -2.95 -18.51
C GLN A 125 7.82 -3.88 -18.61
N GLY A 126 7.76 -4.91 -19.44
CA GLY A 126 8.83 -5.90 -19.63
C GLY A 126 9.02 -6.80 -18.41
N GLY A 127 7.96 -7.10 -17.67
CA GLY A 127 7.92 -8.03 -16.54
C GLY A 127 7.06 -9.26 -16.83
N GLN A 128 6.83 -10.06 -15.79
CA GLN A 128 5.94 -11.23 -15.80
C GLN A 128 5.01 -11.21 -14.61
N VAL A 129 3.81 -11.77 -14.77
CA VAL A 129 2.87 -11.97 -13.67
C VAL A 129 3.18 -13.29 -12.98
N CYS A 130 3.22 -13.26 -11.66
CA CYS A 130 3.22 -14.43 -10.80
C CYS A 130 1.81 -14.60 -10.22
N GLU A 131 1.32 -15.83 -10.19
CA GLU A 131 0.03 -16.18 -9.60
C GLU A 131 0.23 -17.27 -8.54
N ASP A 132 -0.22 -16.98 -7.32
CA ASP A 132 -0.30 -17.94 -6.23
C ASP A 132 -1.77 -18.17 -5.86
N ARG A 133 -2.06 -19.32 -5.25
CA ARG A 133 -3.35 -19.66 -4.68
C ARG A 133 -3.14 -20.01 -3.22
N GLU A 134 -3.61 -19.16 -2.37
CA GLU A 134 -3.67 -19.41 -0.94
C GLU A 134 -5.09 -19.82 -0.57
N GLU A 135 -5.25 -20.88 0.25
CA GLU A 135 -6.57 -21.40 0.64
C GLU A 135 -7.46 -20.33 1.25
N ASP A 136 -6.86 -19.38 2.00
CA ASP A 136 -7.58 -18.34 2.73
C ASP A 136 -7.57 -16.96 2.02
N MET A 137 -6.83 -16.79 0.91
CA MET A 137 -6.65 -15.49 0.26
C MET A 137 -7.11 -15.45 -1.22
N GLY A 138 -7.76 -16.51 -1.71
CA GLY A 138 -8.27 -16.55 -3.07
C GLY A 138 -7.19 -16.53 -4.16
N CYS A 139 -7.36 -15.69 -5.19
CA CYS A 139 -6.39 -15.53 -6.27
C CYS A 139 -5.41 -14.42 -5.93
N VAL A 140 -4.13 -14.73 -5.92
CA VAL A 140 -3.05 -13.79 -5.60
C VAL A 140 -2.24 -13.49 -6.84
N LEU A 141 -2.13 -12.23 -7.22
CA LEU A 141 -1.36 -11.75 -8.37
C LEU A 141 -0.30 -10.73 -7.92
N TYR A 142 0.90 -10.87 -8.47
CA TYR A 142 2.00 -9.92 -8.29
C TYR A 142 2.96 -10.00 -9.48
N PHE A 143 3.90 -9.05 -9.58
CA PHE A 143 4.90 -9.07 -10.65
C PHE A 143 6.21 -9.67 -10.17
N ASP A 144 6.95 -10.29 -11.08
CA ASP A 144 8.27 -10.86 -10.80
C ASP A 144 9.30 -9.80 -10.35
N ARG A 145 9.09 -8.54 -10.71
CA ARG A 145 9.96 -7.42 -10.38
C ARG A 145 9.20 -6.30 -9.67
N GLU A 146 9.76 -5.82 -8.56
CA GLU A 146 9.18 -4.72 -7.76
C GLU A 146 9.15 -3.38 -8.50
N GLU A 147 10.02 -3.19 -9.50
CA GLU A 147 10.04 -1.99 -10.32
C GLU A 147 8.81 -1.85 -11.22
N VAL A 148 8.14 -2.96 -11.52
CA VAL A 148 6.87 -2.95 -12.27
C VAL A 148 5.74 -2.50 -11.37
N ASP A 149 5.58 -3.14 -10.23
CA ASP A 149 4.70 -2.75 -9.14
C ASP A 149 5.13 -3.50 -7.87
N PRO A 150 5.34 -2.81 -6.73
CA PRO A 150 5.89 -3.41 -5.51
C PRO A 150 4.85 -4.12 -4.64
N TYR A 151 3.62 -4.28 -5.12
CA TYR A 151 2.53 -4.82 -4.32
C TYR A 151 2.12 -6.23 -4.72
N VAL A 152 1.47 -6.91 -3.77
CA VAL A 152 0.77 -8.18 -3.95
C VAL A 152 -0.73 -7.91 -3.87
N TYR A 153 -1.49 -8.42 -4.80
CA TYR A 153 -2.93 -8.23 -4.91
C TYR A 153 -3.65 -9.55 -4.66
N CYS A 154 -4.47 -9.60 -3.62
CA CYS A 154 -5.31 -10.74 -3.27
C CYS A 154 -6.74 -10.46 -3.70
N PHE A 155 -7.32 -11.30 -4.54
CA PHE A 155 -8.66 -11.14 -5.10
C PHE A 155 -9.60 -12.19 -4.57
N ASP A 156 -10.74 -11.75 -4.05
CA ASP A 156 -11.87 -12.60 -3.71
C ASP A 156 -13.01 -12.35 -4.69
N ALA A 157 -13.58 -13.45 -5.21
CA ALA A 157 -14.71 -13.40 -6.13
C ALA A 157 -15.89 -14.14 -5.52
N ASP A 158 -17.03 -13.48 -5.46
CA ASP A 158 -18.30 -14.04 -5.01
C ASP A 158 -19.45 -13.68 -5.99
N ASP A 159 -20.68 -14.00 -5.60
CA ASP A 159 -21.89 -13.71 -6.40
C ASP A 159 -22.16 -12.21 -6.59
N PHE A 160 -21.53 -11.35 -5.82
CA PHE A 160 -21.70 -9.89 -5.86
C PHE A 160 -20.61 -9.17 -6.66
N GLY A 161 -19.50 -9.87 -6.98
CA GLY A 161 -18.42 -9.33 -7.79
C GLY A 161 -17.02 -9.77 -7.34
N VAL A 162 -16.03 -8.94 -7.66
CA VAL A 162 -14.64 -9.15 -7.28
C VAL A 162 -14.20 -8.01 -6.37
N THR A 163 -13.68 -8.37 -5.22
CA THR A 163 -13.00 -7.45 -4.29
C THR A 163 -11.51 -7.73 -4.27
N TYR A 164 -10.69 -6.79 -3.79
CA TYR A 164 -9.28 -7.02 -3.62
C TYR A 164 -8.71 -6.36 -2.37
N HIS A 165 -7.63 -6.95 -1.89
CA HIS A 165 -6.73 -6.37 -0.90
C HIS A 165 -5.34 -6.25 -1.50
N ARG A 166 -4.68 -5.13 -1.25
CA ARG A 166 -3.33 -4.84 -1.72
C ARG A 166 -2.38 -4.77 -0.53
N PHE A 167 -1.31 -5.55 -0.60
CA PHE A 167 -0.29 -5.62 0.44
C PHE A 167 1.06 -5.23 -0.15
N ALA A 168 1.86 -4.48 0.61
CA ALA A 168 3.28 -4.44 0.32
C ALA A 168 3.86 -5.85 0.47
N ARG A 169 4.89 -6.21 -0.30
CA ARG A 169 5.48 -7.57 -0.26
C ARG A 169 5.93 -7.94 1.15
N VAL A 170 6.55 -7.02 1.86
CA VAL A 170 6.99 -7.19 3.25
C VAL A 170 5.85 -7.56 4.20
N ASP A 171 4.65 -7.04 3.97
CA ASP A 171 3.48 -7.34 4.78
C ASP A 171 2.84 -8.66 4.36
N TYR A 172 2.78 -8.94 3.05
CA TYR A 172 2.27 -10.20 2.52
C TYR A 172 3.08 -11.42 2.99
N GLU A 173 4.42 -11.34 2.95
CA GLU A 173 5.31 -12.41 3.41
C GLU A 173 5.10 -12.77 4.89
N LYS A 174 4.66 -11.83 5.73
CA LYS A 174 4.35 -12.08 7.13
C LYS A 174 2.99 -12.75 7.35
N LEU A 175 2.05 -12.54 6.44
CA LEU A 175 0.74 -13.17 6.50
C LEU A 175 0.78 -14.65 6.07
N THR A 176 1.79 -15.03 5.27
CA THR A 176 1.92 -16.38 4.69
C THR A 176 2.94 -17.27 5.44
N GLN A 177 3.61 -16.77 6.48
CA GLN A 177 4.51 -17.51 7.38
C GLN A 177 3.78 -18.03 8.61
#